data_db8d8fed5eab767785eb50f0eabdd89e
#
_entry.id   db8d8fed5eab767785eb50f0eabdd89e
#
_cell.length_a   1.000
_cell.length_b   1.000
_cell.length_c   1.000
_cell.angle_alpha   90.00
_cell.angle_beta   90.00
_cell.angle_gamma   90.00
#
_symmetry.space_group_name_H-M   'P 1'
#
loop_
_entity.id
_entity.type
_entity.pdbx_description
1 polymer ?
#
loop_
_entity_poly.entity_id
_entity_poly.type
_entity_poly.pdbx_seq_one_letter_code
_entity_poly.pdbx_strand_id
1 'polypeptide(L)'
;MDDVFYANLVTLQVATPGGAGAGHGQLDPWQLVLDASPVVKIVMLVLVLMSVSCWFIIGGKLVQLLRASAQSARFLHVFWDKAQGSAWTTERLEAVYGKARSLESSPLARVFHAGYVELARVTGDADATQPAQPEVQADLDSVARALHRAANNEVTLLENLLPVLATTGSVAPFIGLFGTVWGVMNSFIGIGNLGNASLAVVAPGIAEALIATAIGLAAAIPAVMAYNYFIRRIRVLESELDAFASDYLNIVRRHFLG
;
A
#
# COMPACT_ATOMS: atom_id res chain seq x y z
N MET A 1 -55.89 -8.65 -43.17
CA MET A 1 -54.73 -8.76 -44.06
C MET A 1 -53.44 -8.64 -43.24
N ASP A 2 -53.50 -9.12 -41.99
CA ASP A 2 -52.45 -8.98 -40.97
C ASP A 2 -52.04 -10.27 -40.26
N ASP A 3 -52.50 -11.43 -40.70
CA ASP A 3 -52.20 -12.72 -40.01
C ASP A 3 -51.13 -13.58 -40.66
N VAL A 4 -50.45 -13.11 -41.71
CA VAL A 4 -49.42 -13.88 -42.44
C VAL A 4 -48.00 -13.50 -42.02
N PHE A 5 -47.82 -12.41 -41.22
CA PHE A 5 -46.47 -11.93 -40.88
C PHE A 5 -45.88 -12.54 -39.59
N TYR A 6 -46.71 -13.16 -38.74
CA TYR A 6 -46.25 -13.75 -37.48
C TYR A 6 -45.96 -15.25 -37.54
N ALA A 7 -46.24 -15.90 -38.65
CA ALA A 7 -46.07 -17.36 -38.77
C ALA A 7 -44.64 -17.81 -39.18
N ASN A 8 -43.71 -16.86 -39.48
CA ASN A 8 -42.37 -17.22 -39.96
C ASN A 8 -41.22 -16.93 -38.96
N LEU A 9 -41.55 -16.65 -37.70
CA LEU A 9 -40.52 -16.32 -36.67
C LEU A 9 -40.31 -17.43 -35.60
N VAL A 10 -40.94 -18.61 -35.74
CA VAL A 10 -40.93 -19.65 -34.67
C VAL A 10 -40.43 -21.00 -35.16
N THR A 11 -39.55 -21.07 -36.13
CA THR A 11 -38.80 -22.31 -36.39
C THR A 11 -37.34 -22.08 -36.69
N LEU A 12 -36.67 -21.38 -35.77
CA LEU A 12 -35.27 -21.65 -35.52
C LEU A 12 -35.23 -22.85 -34.57
N GLN A 13 -35.47 -24.00 -35.14
CA GLN A 13 -35.24 -25.30 -34.50
C GLN A 13 -33.73 -25.40 -34.24
N VAL A 14 -33.36 -25.15 -32.98
CA VAL A 14 -32.04 -25.51 -32.46
C VAL A 14 -31.92 -27.03 -32.67
N ALA A 15 -31.28 -27.42 -33.74
CA ALA A 15 -30.83 -28.78 -33.93
C ALA A 15 -29.84 -29.09 -32.77
N THR A 16 -30.31 -29.82 -31.78
CA THR A 16 -29.43 -30.53 -30.86
C THR A 16 -28.71 -31.59 -31.67
N PRO A 17 -27.39 -31.54 -31.86
CA PRO A 17 -26.65 -32.64 -32.41
C PRO A 17 -26.64 -33.73 -31.33
N GLY A 18 -27.47 -34.77 -31.53
CA GLY A 18 -27.37 -36.01 -30.80
C GLY A 18 -25.97 -36.60 -30.93
N GLY A 19 -25.46 -37.06 -29.84
CA GLY A 19 -24.27 -37.79 -29.52
C GLY A 19 -23.44 -38.41 -30.65
N ALA A 20 -22.20 -37.93 -30.73
CA ALA A 20 -21.03 -38.76 -30.99
C ALA A 20 -19.86 -38.00 -30.34
N GLY A 21 -19.27 -38.60 -29.34
CA GLY A 21 -18.13 -38.02 -28.59
C GLY A 21 -16.94 -37.82 -29.50
N ALA A 22 -16.79 -36.60 -30.02
CA ALA A 22 -15.55 -36.03 -30.37
C ALA A 22 -15.22 -35.06 -29.23
N GLY A 23 -14.38 -35.49 -28.30
CA GLY A 23 -13.82 -34.65 -27.28
C GLY A 23 -13.13 -33.50 -27.97
N HIS A 24 -13.83 -32.38 -28.15
CA HIS A 24 -13.18 -31.11 -28.29
C HIS A 24 -12.44 -30.97 -26.98
N GLY A 25 -11.13 -31.16 -27.01
CA GLY A 25 -10.26 -30.89 -25.86
C GLY A 25 -10.50 -29.46 -25.46
N GLN A 26 -11.43 -29.25 -24.53
CA GLN A 26 -11.57 -27.96 -23.88
C GLN A 26 -10.20 -27.70 -23.28
N LEU A 27 -9.52 -26.65 -23.78
CA LEU A 27 -8.29 -26.18 -23.19
C LEU A 27 -8.66 -25.69 -21.80
N ASP A 28 -8.64 -26.60 -20.82
CA ASP A 28 -8.87 -26.25 -19.42
C ASP A 28 -7.68 -25.38 -18.97
N PRO A 29 -7.91 -24.14 -18.52
CA PRO A 29 -6.84 -23.26 -18.08
C PRO A 29 -5.94 -23.89 -17.01
N TRP A 30 -6.48 -24.76 -16.15
CA TRP A 30 -5.71 -25.47 -15.14
C TRP A 30 -4.77 -26.53 -15.73
N GLN A 31 -5.23 -27.27 -16.73
CA GLN A 31 -4.41 -28.24 -17.42
C GLN A 31 -3.28 -27.52 -18.20
N LEU A 32 -3.59 -26.40 -18.85
CA LEU A 32 -2.57 -25.57 -19.51
C LEU A 32 -1.47 -25.12 -18.54
N VAL A 33 -1.82 -24.70 -17.32
CA VAL A 33 -0.82 -24.31 -16.30
C VAL A 33 0.00 -25.53 -15.84
N LEU A 34 -0.62 -26.72 -15.70
CA LEU A 34 0.06 -27.93 -15.27
C LEU A 34 0.96 -28.51 -16.36
N ASP A 35 0.64 -28.32 -17.62
CA ASP A 35 1.41 -28.83 -18.77
C ASP A 35 2.41 -27.80 -19.30
N ALA A 36 2.38 -26.57 -18.79
CA ALA A 36 3.25 -25.47 -19.20
C ALA A 36 4.74 -25.83 -19.11
N SER A 37 5.55 -25.19 -19.94
CA SER A 37 7.00 -25.38 -19.92
C SER A 37 7.58 -25.01 -18.53
N PRO A 38 8.68 -25.65 -18.09
CA PRO A 38 9.26 -25.40 -16.76
C PRO A 38 9.57 -23.92 -16.51
N VAL A 39 10.03 -23.18 -17.53
CA VAL A 39 10.33 -21.76 -17.43
C VAL A 39 9.06 -20.93 -17.21
N VAL A 40 8.00 -21.19 -17.97
CA VAL A 40 6.71 -20.51 -17.80
C VAL A 40 6.09 -20.81 -16.44
N LYS A 41 6.24 -22.04 -15.92
CA LYS A 41 5.82 -22.39 -14.56
C LYS A 41 6.55 -21.57 -13.49
N ILE A 42 7.86 -21.42 -13.61
CA ILE A 42 8.65 -20.59 -12.69
C ILE A 42 8.19 -19.13 -12.75
N VAL A 43 7.98 -18.59 -13.96
CA VAL A 43 7.46 -17.23 -14.15
C VAL A 43 6.11 -17.06 -13.45
N MET A 44 5.16 -17.95 -13.69
CA MET A 44 3.84 -17.90 -13.05
C MET A 44 3.95 -18.02 -11.53
N LEU A 45 4.79 -18.91 -11.01
CA LEU A 45 5.03 -19.04 -9.56
C LEU A 45 5.54 -17.74 -8.94
N VAL A 46 6.55 -17.12 -9.56
CA VAL A 46 7.10 -15.83 -9.11
C VAL A 46 6.01 -14.76 -9.09
N LEU A 47 5.21 -14.65 -10.14
CA LEU A 47 4.12 -13.67 -10.22
C LEU A 47 3.03 -13.90 -9.16
N VAL A 48 2.67 -15.16 -8.89
CA VAL A 48 1.71 -15.50 -7.83
C VAL A 48 2.27 -15.13 -6.45
N LEU A 49 3.54 -15.44 -6.17
CA LEU A 49 4.18 -15.05 -4.92
C LEU A 49 4.24 -13.53 -4.74
N MET A 50 4.56 -12.78 -5.80
CA MET A 50 4.51 -11.32 -5.80
C MET A 50 3.09 -10.81 -5.52
N SER A 51 2.08 -11.39 -6.17
CA SER A 51 0.67 -11.03 -5.97
C SER A 51 0.22 -11.27 -4.53
N VAL A 52 0.48 -12.45 -3.97
CA VAL A 52 0.15 -12.78 -2.57
C VAL A 52 0.83 -11.82 -1.59
N SER A 53 2.13 -11.54 -1.81
CA SER A 53 2.89 -10.58 -0.99
C SER A 53 2.26 -9.19 -1.04
N CYS A 54 1.83 -8.72 -2.22
CA CYS A 54 1.15 -7.44 -2.36
C CYS A 54 -0.16 -7.38 -1.58
N TRP A 55 -1.02 -8.41 -1.67
CA TRP A 55 -2.27 -8.44 -0.93
C TRP A 55 -2.06 -8.44 0.58
N PHE A 56 -1.05 -9.16 1.06
CA PHE A 56 -0.66 -9.13 2.48
C PHE A 56 -0.23 -7.73 2.93
N ILE A 57 0.63 -7.06 2.13
CA ILE A 57 1.09 -5.69 2.42
C ILE A 57 -0.08 -4.71 2.37
N ILE A 58 -0.96 -4.81 1.36
CA ILE A 58 -2.14 -3.94 1.21
C ILE A 58 -3.03 -4.03 2.44
N GLY A 59 -3.37 -5.23 2.89
CA GLY A 59 -4.20 -5.45 4.08
C GLY A 59 -3.56 -4.89 5.35
N GLY A 60 -2.29 -5.21 5.59
CA GLY A 60 -1.54 -4.71 6.75
C GLY A 60 -1.42 -3.18 6.77
N LYS A 61 -1.07 -2.57 5.64
CA LYS A 61 -0.94 -1.11 5.51
C LYS A 61 -2.27 -0.39 5.65
N LEU A 62 -3.33 -0.93 5.09
CA LEU A 62 -4.66 -0.34 5.25
C LEU A 62 -5.06 -0.27 6.73
N VAL A 63 -4.90 -1.36 7.46
CA VAL A 63 -5.19 -1.40 8.91
C VAL A 63 -4.29 -0.45 9.69
N GLN A 64 -2.98 -0.42 9.38
CA GLN A 64 -2.02 0.48 10.02
C GLN A 64 -2.41 1.94 9.84
N LEU A 65 -2.69 2.38 8.60
CA LEU A 65 -3.03 3.77 8.29
C LEU A 65 -4.39 4.19 8.86
N LEU A 66 -5.38 3.30 8.84
CA LEU A 66 -6.69 3.57 9.45
C LEU A 66 -6.56 3.76 10.97
N ARG A 67 -5.79 2.91 11.65
CA ARG A 67 -5.53 3.05 13.09
C ARG A 67 -4.72 4.31 13.40
N ALA A 68 -3.68 4.60 12.64
CA ALA A 68 -2.85 5.79 12.78
C ALA A 68 -3.70 7.07 12.65
N SER A 69 -4.51 7.18 11.61
CA SER A 69 -5.38 8.34 11.39
C SER A 69 -6.46 8.47 12.49
N ALA A 70 -7.14 7.37 12.84
CA ALA A 70 -8.18 7.39 13.87
C ALA A 70 -7.63 7.78 15.25
N GLN A 71 -6.46 7.24 15.64
CA GLN A 71 -5.84 7.57 16.91
C GLN A 71 -5.23 8.97 16.92
N SER A 72 -4.68 9.45 15.79
CA SER A 72 -4.19 10.82 15.66
C SER A 72 -5.31 11.85 15.80
N ALA A 73 -6.47 11.60 15.19
CA ALA A 73 -7.63 12.45 15.37
C ALA A 73 -8.10 12.51 16.84
N ARG A 74 -8.11 11.36 17.54
CA ARG A 74 -8.41 11.31 18.99
C ARG A 74 -7.39 12.08 19.80
N PHE A 75 -6.11 11.94 19.48
CA PHE A 75 -5.04 12.68 20.15
C PHE A 75 -5.20 14.20 19.97
N LEU A 76 -5.45 14.67 18.75
CA LEU A 76 -5.69 16.10 18.50
C LEU A 76 -6.88 16.63 19.29
N HIS A 77 -7.96 15.85 19.39
CA HIS A 77 -9.11 16.23 20.20
C HIS A 77 -8.75 16.38 21.68
N VAL A 78 -7.93 15.45 22.24
CA VAL A 78 -7.44 15.53 23.62
C VAL A 78 -6.48 16.71 23.81
N PHE A 79 -5.60 16.96 22.85
CA PHE A 79 -4.60 18.04 22.90
C PHE A 79 -5.25 19.43 22.88
N TRP A 80 -6.24 19.63 22.00
CA TRP A 80 -6.94 20.91 21.84
C TRP A 80 -8.19 21.04 22.74
N ASP A 81 -8.41 20.13 23.67
CA ASP A 81 -9.58 20.19 24.56
C ASP A 81 -9.53 21.45 25.45
N LYS A 82 -10.48 22.37 25.20
CA LYS A 82 -10.62 23.62 25.95
C LYS A 82 -11.16 23.44 27.37
N ALA A 83 -11.73 22.28 27.69
CA ALA A 83 -12.27 21.99 29.02
C ALA A 83 -11.18 22.00 30.11
N GLN A 84 -9.90 21.86 29.75
CA GLN A 84 -8.75 21.91 30.66
C GLN A 84 -8.20 23.35 30.90
N GLY A 85 -8.91 24.39 30.48
CA GLY A 85 -8.49 25.78 30.60
C GLY A 85 -7.83 26.33 29.32
N SER A 86 -7.70 27.66 29.25
CA SER A 86 -7.11 28.35 28.09
C SER A 86 -5.58 28.46 28.16
N ALA A 87 -4.97 28.31 29.34
CA ALA A 87 -3.53 28.41 29.55
C ALA A 87 -2.85 27.04 29.43
N TRP A 88 -1.67 27.03 28.84
CA TRP A 88 -0.79 25.87 28.81
C TRP A 88 0.06 25.86 30.07
N THR A 89 -0.19 24.93 30.98
CA THR A 89 0.54 24.70 32.22
C THR A 89 1.26 23.37 32.17
N THR A 90 2.27 23.18 33.04
CA THR A 90 2.98 21.90 33.18
C THR A 90 2.03 20.76 33.50
N GLU A 91 1.07 20.97 34.40
CA GLU A 91 0.06 19.97 34.78
C GLU A 91 -0.81 19.54 33.58
N ARG A 92 -1.18 20.50 32.73
CA ARG A 92 -1.94 20.20 31.50
C ARG A 92 -1.12 19.36 30.52
N LEU A 93 0.16 19.69 30.32
CA LEU A 93 1.04 18.89 29.48
C LEU A 93 1.23 17.47 30.01
N GLU A 94 1.39 17.31 31.33
CA GLU A 94 1.45 15.99 31.98
C GLU A 94 0.17 15.19 31.79
N ALA A 95 -0.99 15.83 31.95
CA ALA A 95 -2.27 15.19 31.72
C ALA A 95 -2.45 14.73 30.26
N VAL A 96 -2.02 15.55 29.28
CA VAL A 96 -2.02 15.17 27.86
C VAL A 96 -1.01 14.04 27.60
N TYR A 97 0.16 14.10 28.22
CA TYR A 97 1.18 13.04 28.13
C TYR A 97 0.66 11.69 28.66
N GLY A 98 -0.01 11.69 29.80
CA GLY A 98 -0.64 10.48 30.34
C GLY A 98 -1.67 9.85 29.39
N LYS A 99 -2.49 10.69 28.74
CA LYS A 99 -3.48 10.23 27.75
C LYS A 99 -2.82 9.79 26.43
N ALA A 100 -1.76 10.48 26.00
CA ALA A 100 -1.01 10.14 24.76
C ALA A 100 -0.40 8.74 24.84
N ARG A 101 0.06 8.29 26.01
CA ARG A 101 0.61 6.94 26.20
C ARG A 101 -0.37 5.81 25.88
N SER A 102 -1.67 6.05 25.97
CA SER A 102 -2.71 5.07 25.60
C SER A 102 -2.96 5.00 24.10
N LEU A 103 -2.40 5.92 23.29
CA LEU A 103 -2.59 6.03 21.84
C LEU A 103 -1.34 5.60 21.08
N GLU A 104 -0.88 4.37 21.34
CA GLU A 104 0.39 3.84 20.80
C GLU A 104 0.48 3.81 19.28
N SER A 105 -0.66 3.69 18.59
CA SER A 105 -0.68 3.69 17.10
C SER A 105 -0.80 5.09 16.50
N SER A 106 -0.81 6.17 17.30
CA SER A 106 -0.88 7.55 16.81
C SER A 106 0.53 8.11 16.55
N PRO A 107 0.90 8.43 15.30
CA PRO A 107 2.15 9.13 15.00
C PRO A 107 2.24 10.49 15.72
N LEU A 108 1.14 11.24 15.78
CA LEU A 108 1.08 12.54 16.47
C LEU A 108 1.36 12.41 17.97
N ALA A 109 0.82 11.38 18.63
CA ALA A 109 1.09 11.15 20.04
C ALA A 109 2.55 10.80 20.31
N ARG A 110 3.19 10.05 19.40
CA ARG A 110 4.63 9.71 19.50
C ARG A 110 5.52 10.92 19.26
N VAL A 111 5.19 11.77 18.31
CA VAL A 111 5.92 13.06 18.08
C VAL A 111 5.75 13.97 19.28
N PHE A 112 4.55 14.12 19.82
CA PHE A 112 4.30 14.85 21.06
C PHE A 112 5.14 14.31 22.23
N HIS A 113 5.18 12.99 22.39
CA HIS A 113 5.98 12.34 23.44
C HIS A 113 7.46 12.70 23.34
N ALA A 114 8.03 12.67 22.12
CA ALA A 114 9.43 13.04 21.91
C ALA A 114 9.70 14.51 22.25
N GLY A 115 8.80 15.41 21.83
CA GLY A 115 8.89 16.85 22.16
C GLY A 115 8.73 17.13 23.65
N TYR A 116 7.81 16.43 24.33
CA TYR A 116 7.60 16.57 25.78
C TYR A 116 8.81 16.12 26.59
N VAL A 117 9.39 14.96 26.25
CA VAL A 117 10.58 14.43 26.93
C VAL A 117 11.77 15.40 26.78
N GLU A 118 11.96 15.96 25.61
CA GLU A 118 13.03 16.93 25.38
C GLU A 118 12.77 18.27 26.12
N LEU A 119 11.52 18.74 26.12
CA LEU A 119 11.14 19.92 26.89
C LEU A 119 11.40 19.71 28.40
N ALA A 120 11.00 18.57 28.95
CA ALA A 120 11.23 18.24 30.35
C ALA A 120 12.72 18.15 30.71
N ARG A 121 13.56 17.67 29.77
CA ARG A 121 15.01 17.64 29.94
C ARG A 121 15.60 19.05 30.02
N VAL A 122 15.24 19.91 29.08
CA VAL A 122 15.74 21.26 28.98
C VAL A 122 15.29 22.09 30.20
N THR A 123 14.03 22.00 30.62
CA THR A 123 13.51 22.71 31.77
C THR A 123 13.99 22.16 33.12
N GLY A 124 14.36 20.88 33.18
CA GLY A 124 14.89 20.21 34.39
C GLY A 124 16.37 20.47 34.63
N ASP A 125 17.16 20.77 33.60
CA ASP A 125 18.58 21.11 33.67
C ASP A 125 18.79 22.63 33.95
N ALA A 126 17.74 23.45 33.86
CA ALA A 126 17.80 24.86 34.14
C ALA A 126 17.96 25.09 35.66
N ASP A 127 19.20 25.17 36.12
CA ASP A 127 19.54 25.66 37.43
C ASP A 127 19.05 27.13 37.56
N ALA A 128 18.53 27.52 38.72
CA ALA A 128 17.69 28.68 39.04
C ALA A 128 18.27 30.09 38.76
N THR A 129 19.22 30.26 37.90
CA THR A 129 19.71 31.51 37.33
C THR A 129 18.95 31.78 36.02
N GLN A 130 18.36 32.96 35.90
CA GLN A 130 17.61 33.38 34.70
C GLN A 130 18.39 33.01 33.42
N PRO A 131 17.80 32.14 32.54
CA PRO A 131 18.51 31.75 31.34
C PRO A 131 18.75 32.95 30.45
N ALA A 132 19.97 33.10 29.94
CA ALA A 132 20.29 34.14 28.98
C ALA A 132 19.50 33.86 27.67
N GLN A 133 19.10 34.91 26.92
CA GLN A 133 18.35 34.75 25.65
C GLN A 133 18.94 33.72 24.65
N PRO A 134 20.30 33.60 24.53
CA PRO A 134 20.89 32.57 23.67
C PRO A 134 20.63 31.12 24.17
N GLU A 135 20.46 30.90 25.47
CA GLU A 135 20.13 29.57 26.03
C GLU A 135 18.70 29.18 25.70
N VAL A 136 17.73 30.07 25.83
CA VAL A 136 16.34 29.88 25.44
C VAL A 136 16.20 29.48 23.96
N GLN A 137 16.95 30.13 23.08
CA GLN A 137 16.93 29.80 21.65
C GLN A 137 17.54 28.42 21.38
N ALA A 138 18.64 28.06 22.05
CA ALA A 138 19.26 26.74 21.93
C ALA A 138 18.33 25.63 22.42
N ASP A 139 17.54 25.89 23.45
CA ASP A 139 16.55 24.97 24.02
C ASP A 139 15.38 24.76 23.09
N LEU A 140 14.83 25.83 22.50
CA LEU A 140 13.82 25.75 21.47
C LEU A 140 14.29 24.93 20.26
N ASP A 141 15.51 25.15 19.81
CA ASP A 141 16.10 24.41 18.69
C ASP A 141 16.31 22.95 19.03
N SER A 142 16.58 22.62 20.30
CA SER A 142 16.68 21.23 20.74
C SER A 142 15.34 20.51 20.69
N VAL A 143 14.26 21.14 21.20
CA VAL A 143 12.89 20.61 21.11
C VAL A 143 12.46 20.50 19.65
N ALA A 144 12.75 21.51 18.80
CA ALA A 144 12.44 21.46 17.38
C ALA A 144 13.11 20.28 16.67
N ARG A 145 14.40 20.07 16.93
CA ARG A 145 15.14 18.91 16.37
C ARG A 145 14.57 17.57 16.85
N ALA A 146 14.12 17.47 18.10
CA ALA A 146 13.50 16.26 18.64
C ALA A 146 12.17 15.94 17.93
N LEU A 147 11.31 16.96 17.75
CA LEU A 147 10.05 16.84 17.03
C LEU A 147 10.25 16.42 15.58
N HIS A 148 11.13 17.10 14.84
CA HIS A 148 11.41 16.76 13.44
C HIS A 148 12.01 15.36 13.28
N ARG A 149 12.92 14.95 14.16
CA ARG A 149 13.47 13.58 14.12
C ARG A 149 12.37 12.54 14.37
N ALA A 150 11.49 12.81 15.33
CA ALA A 150 10.38 11.92 15.63
C ALA A 150 9.38 11.86 14.45
N ALA A 151 9.02 13.00 13.84
CA ALA A 151 8.13 13.07 12.69
C ALA A 151 8.71 12.31 11.48
N ASN A 152 9.98 12.53 11.14
CA ASN A 152 10.64 11.81 10.03
C ASN A 152 10.73 10.31 10.27
N ASN A 153 10.98 9.89 11.52
CA ASN A 153 11.00 8.48 11.87
C ASN A 153 9.61 7.84 11.70
N GLU A 154 8.54 8.54 12.09
CA GLU A 154 7.17 8.07 11.90
C GLU A 154 6.81 7.94 10.42
N VAL A 155 7.17 8.91 9.59
CA VAL A 155 6.96 8.85 8.13
C VAL A 155 7.71 7.64 7.55
N THR A 156 8.98 7.45 7.90
CA THR A 156 9.79 6.30 7.46
C THR A 156 9.14 4.96 7.83
N LEU A 157 8.61 4.84 9.06
CA LEU A 157 7.89 3.65 9.50
C LEU A 157 6.59 3.41 8.71
N LEU A 158 5.90 4.48 8.35
CA LEU A 158 4.69 4.39 7.52
C LEU A 158 5.01 4.04 6.06
N GLU A 159 6.14 4.46 5.51
CA GLU A 159 6.59 4.16 4.15
C GLU A 159 7.16 2.75 3.99
N ASN A 160 7.55 2.11 5.08
CA ASN A 160 8.11 0.75 5.04
C ASN A 160 7.19 -0.21 4.26
N LEU A 161 7.78 -1.13 3.47
CA LEU A 161 7.13 -2.07 2.57
C LEU A 161 6.43 -1.44 1.33
N LEU A 162 6.27 -0.11 1.21
CA LEU A 162 5.73 0.50 -0.01
C LEU A 162 6.62 0.27 -1.23
N PRO A 163 7.97 0.25 -1.12
CA PRO A 163 8.83 -0.07 -2.26
C PRO A 163 8.54 -1.43 -2.89
N VAL A 164 8.05 -2.41 -2.11
CA VAL A 164 7.65 -3.73 -2.65
C VAL A 164 6.45 -3.59 -3.58
N LEU A 165 5.44 -2.79 -3.20
CA LEU A 165 4.28 -2.52 -4.06
C LEU A 165 4.69 -1.78 -5.35
N ALA A 166 5.56 -0.77 -5.23
CA ALA A 166 6.08 -0.02 -6.37
C ALA A 166 6.84 -0.93 -7.34
N THR A 167 7.73 -1.78 -6.80
CA THR A 167 8.51 -2.75 -7.59
C THR A 167 7.61 -3.77 -8.28
N THR A 168 6.64 -4.34 -7.55
CA THR A 168 5.69 -5.29 -8.15
C THR A 168 4.89 -4.62 -9.27
N GLY A 169 4.38 -3.42 -9.04
CA GLY A 169 3.63 -2.68 -10.04
C GLY A 169 4.41 -2.38 -11.31
N SER A 170 5.71 -2.11 -11.20
CA SER A 170 6.57 -1.81 -12.34
C SER A 170 7.16 -3.05 -13.02
N VAL A 171 7.49 -4.10 -12.27
CA VAL A 171 8.26 -5.27 -12.78
C VAL A 171 7.36 -6.44 -13.18
N ALA A 172 6.24 -6.67 -12.47
CA ALA A 172 5.39 -7.83 -12.74
C ALA A 172 4.86 -7.90 -14.19
N PRO A 173 4.47 -6.79 -14.87
CA PRO A 173 4.08 -6.85 -16.28
C PRO A 173 5.21 -7.33 -17.20
N PHE A 174 6.46 -6.93 -16.92
CA PHE A 174 7.60 -7.34 -17.72
C PHE A 174 7.97 -8.82 -17.50
N ILE A 175 7.81 -9.31 -16.26
CA ILE A 175 7.95 -10.74 -15.97
C ILE A 175 6.87 -11.55 -16.72
N GLY A 176 5.63 -11.07 -16.76
CA GLY A 176 4.57 -11.66 -17.55
C GLY A 176 4.86 -11.65 -19.05
N LEU A 177 5.35 -10.52 -19.57
CA LEU A 177 5.78 -10.39 -20.96
C LEU A 177 6.93 -11.36 -21.30
N PHE A 178 7.91 -11.51 -20.41
CA PHE A 178 8.95 -12.51 -20.56
C PHE A 178 8.35 -13.92 -20.71
N GLY A 179 7.34 -14.24 -19.90
CA GLY A 179 6.60 -15.49 -20.00
C GLY A 179 5.96 -15.71 -21.38
N THR A 180 5.38 -14.64 -21.98
CA THR A 180 4.81 -14.75 -23.34
C THR A 180 5.88 -14.95 -24.39
N VAL A 181 6.96 -14.19 -24.36
CA VAL A 181 8.06 -14.35 -25.33
C VAL A 181 8.62 -15.77 -25.28
N TRP A 182 8.84 -16.31 -24.08
CA TRP A 182 9.33 -17.67 -23.90
C TRP A 182 8.35 -18.73 -24.39
N GLY A 183 7.07 -18.62 -24.05
CA GLY A 183 6.04 -19.61 -24.45
C GLY A 183 5.81 -19.62 -25.96
N VAL A 184 5.76 -18.43 -26.60
CA VAL A 184 5.65 -18.32 -28.06
C VAL A 184 6.90 -18.90 -28.74
N MET A 185 8.09 -18.59 -28.23
CA MET A 185 9.33 -19.19 -28.74
C MET A 185 9.29 -20.72 -28.70
N ASN A 186 8.87 -21.32 -27.57
CA ASN A 186 8.72 -22.77 -27.44
C ASN A 186 7.72 -23.36 -28.44
N SER A 187 6.62 -22.65 -28.71
CA SER A 187 5.64 -23.08 -29.70
C SER A 187 6.24 -23.15 -31.10
N PHE A 188 7.07 -22.18 -31.48
CA PHE A 188 7.76 -22.21 -32.78
C PHE A 188 8.85 -23.29 -32.86
N ILE A 189 9.56 -23.56 -31.77
CA ILE A 189 10.50 -24.69 -31.70
C ILE A 189 9.76 -26.02 -31.92
N GLY A 190 8.53 -26.16 -31.33
CA GLY A 190 7.67 -27.32 -31.55
C GLY A 190 7.32 -27.55 -33.02
N ILE A 191 6.99 -26.51 -33.78
CA ILE A 191 6.76 -26.59 -35.24
C ILE A 191 8.01 -27.09 -35.94
N GLY A 192 9.17 -26.52 -35.63
CA GLY A 192 10.45 -26.89 -36.24
C GLY A 192 10.79 -28.37 -36.06
N ASN A 193 10.53 -28.90 -34.87
CA ASN A 193 10.81 -30.31 -34.54
C ASN A 193 9.85 -31.31 -35.20
N LEU A 194 8.58 -30.95 -35.34
CA LEU A 194 7.54 -31.84 -35.91
C LEU A 194 7.39 -31.70 -37.44
N GLY A 195 7.99 -30.66 -38.03
CA GLY A 195 7.85 -30.38 -39.48
C GLY A 195 6.40 -30.10 -39.91
N ASN A 196 5.51 -29.83 -38.98
CA ASN A 196 4.07 -29.61 -39.21
C ASN A 196 3.61 -28.32 -38.54
N ALA A 197 3.18 -27.34 -39.34
CA ALA A 197 2.66 -26.05 -38.90
C ALA A 197 1.16 -26.10 -38.55
N SER A 198 0.71 -27.12 -37.84
CA SER A 198 -0.68 -27.23 -37.38
C SER A 198 -0.96 -26.31 -36.21
N LEU A 199 -2.11 -25.63 -36.23
CA LEU A 199 -2.59 -24.78 -35.15
C LEU A 199 -2.71 -25.56 -33.83
N ALA A 200 -3.06 -26.85 -33.91
CA ALA A 200 -3.17 -27.71 -32.73
C ALA A 200 -1.85 -27.90 -31.98
N VAL A 201 -0.71 -27.76 -32.66
CA VAL A 201 0.63 -27.88 -32.06
C VAL A 201 1.00 -26.62 -31.27
N VAL A 202 0.60 -25.43 -31.72
CA VAL A 202 1.06 -24.14 -31.14
C VAL A 202 0.05 -23.52 -30.19
N ALA A 203 -1.25 -23.82 -30.34
CA ALA A 203 -2.30 -23.20 -29.53
C ALA A 203 -2.09 -23.37 -28.01
N PRO A 204 -1.71 -24.55 -27.48
CA PRO A 204 -1.47 -24.70 -26.05
C PRO A 204 -0.37 -23.77 -25.53
N GLY A 205 0.82 -23.76 -26.17
CA GLY A 205 1.94 -22.93 -25.73
C GLY A 205 1.69 -21.42 -25.84
N ILE A 206 0.91 -20.99 -26.83
CA ILE A 206 0.47 -19.59 -26.93
C ILE A 206 -0.53 -19.28 -25.81
N ALA A 207 -1.47 -20.17 -25.51
CA ALA A 207 -2.43 -19.98 -24.43
C ALA A 207 -1.75 -19.86 -23.06
N GLU A 208 -0.79 -20.76 -22.75
CA GLU A 208 0.03 -20.69 -21.54
C GLU A 208 0.79 -19.35 -21.42
N ALA A 209 1.38 -18.90 -22.51
CA ALA A 209 2.09 -17.63 -22.59
C ALA A 209 1.17 -16.45 -22.21
N LEU A 210 -0.03 -16.40 -22.79
CA LEU A 210 -1.01 -15.34 -22.50
C LEU A 210 -1.48 -15.35 -21.05
N ILE A 211 -1.64 -16.53 -20.45
CA ILE A 211 -1.97 -16.67 -19.02
C ILE A 211 -0.88 -16.03 -18.15
N ALA A 212 0.40 -16.24 -18.46
CA ALA A 212 1.48 -15.63 -17.70
C ALA A 212 1.42 -14.10 -17.70
N THR A 213 1.12 -13.48 -18.85
CA THR A 213 0.95 -12.01 -18.93
C THR A 213 -0.30 -11.55 -18.15
N ALA A 214 -1.40 -12.27 -18.25
CA ALA A 214 -2.60 -11.94 -17.51
C ALA A 214 -2.36 -11.96 -15.99
N ILE A 215 -1.63 -12.95 -15.47
CA ILE A 215 -1.22 -13.03 -14.05
C ILE A 215 -0.31 -11.86 -13.69
N GLY A 216 0.64 -11.49 -14.56
CA GLY A 216 1.54 -10.34 -14.36
C GLY A 216 0.77 -9.02 -14.20
N LEU A 217 -0.22 -8.80 -15.06
CA LEU A 217 -1.09 -7.62 -14.97
C LEU A 217 -2.00 -7.67 -13.75
N ALA A 218 -2.56 -8.84 -13.41
CA ALA A 218 -3.38 -9.02 -12.22
C ALA A 218 -2.62 -8.75 -10.91
N ALA A 219 -1.32 -9.02 -10.88
CA ALA A 219 -0.45 -8.67 -9.74
C ALA A 219 -0.11 -7.16 -9.72
N ALA A 220 0.19 -6.57 -10.89
CA ALA A 220 0.67 -5.20 -11.00
C ALA A 220 -0.41 -4.15 -10.71
N ILE A 221 -1.62 -4.33 -11.25
CA ILE A 221 -2.67 -3.31 -11.17
C ILE A 221 -3.04 -2.98 -9.71
N PRO A 222 -3.37 -3.97 -8.84
CA PRO A 222 -3.65 -3.68 -7.44
C PRO A 222 -2.46 -3.08 -6.69
N ALA A 223 -1.23 -3.52 -7.01
CA ALA A 223 -0.01 -3.01 -6.39
C ALA A 223 0.20 -1.52 -6.66
N VAL A 224 0.05 -1.08 -7.93
CA VAL A 224 0.16 0.34 -8.30
C VAL A 224 -0.94 1.18 -7.66
N MET A 225 -2.18 0.70 -7.70
CA MET A 225 -3.32 1.42 -7.10
C MET A 225 -3.12 1.61 -5.60
N ALA A 226 -2.71 0.55 -4.89
CA ALA A 226 -2.48 0.60 -3.45
C ALA A 226 -1.28 1.49 -3.09
N TYR A 227 -0.17 1.40 -3.83
CA TYR A 227 0.98 2.27 -3.65
C TYR A 227 0.60 3.75 -3.74
N ASN A 228 -0.09 4.13 -4.81
CA ASN A 228 -0.51 5.52 -5.02
C ASN A 228 -1.47 6.01 -3.93
N TYR A 229 -2.37 5.15 -3.46
CA TYR A 229 -3.26 5.47 -2.35
C TYR A 229 -2.50 5.69 -1.04
N PHE A 230 -1.59 4.76 -0.69
CA PHE A 230 -0.86 4.83 0.57
C PHE A 230 0.12 6.00 0.62
N ILE A 231 0.89 6.25 -0.46
CA ILE A 231 1.83 7.38 -0.50
C ILE A 231 1.09 8.72 -0.33
N ARG A 232 -0.09 8.86 -0.93
CA ARG A 232 -0.91 10.05 -0.75
C ARG A 232 -1.39 10.22 0.70
N ARG A 233 -1.82 9.13 1.34
CA ARG A 233 -2.28 9.17 2.75
C ARG A 233 -1.14 9.48 3.71
N ILE A 234 0.06 8.96 3.45
CA ILE A 234 1.25 9.24 4.27
C ILE A 234 1.64 10.70 4.14
N ARG A 235 1.64 11.30 2.96
CA ARG A 235 1.91 12.74 2.78
C ARG A 235 0.93 13.63 3.53
N VAL A 236 -0.33 13.25 3.63
CA VAL A 236 -1.30 14.00 4.46
C VAL A 236 -0.93 13.91 5.93
N LEU A 237 -0.60 12.71 6.43
CA LEU A 237 -0.14 12.54 7.82
C LEU A 237 1.16 13.28 8.10
N GLU A 238 2.12 13.29 7.18
CA GLU A 238 3.36 14.07 7.25
C GLU A 238 3.07 15.57 7.44
N SER A 239 2.19 16.13 6.60
CA SER A 239 1.76 17.54 6.75
C SER A 239 1.07 17.81 8.08
N GLU A 240 0.28 16.86 8.60
CA GLU A 240 -0.35 16.97 9.93
C GLU A 240 0.70 16.94 11.05
N LEU A 241 1.75 16.11 10.91
CA LEU A 241 2.86 16.04 11.86
C LEU A 241 3.67 17.36 11.90
N ASP A 242 3.98 17.93 10.73
CA ASP A 242 4.71 19.19 10.63
C ASP A 242 3.90 20.38 11.19
N ALA A 243 2.61 20.44 10.88
CA ALA A 243 1.71 21.44 11.43
C ALA A 243 1.64 21.33 12.96
N PHE A 244 1.46 20.12 13.48
CA PHE A 244 1.45 19.88 14.92
C PHE A 244 2.79 20.25 15.60
N ALA A 245 3.93 19.89 15.00
CA ALA A 245 5.24 20.23 15.52
C ALA A 245 5.41 21.75 15.62
N SER A 246 4.98 22.51 14.60
CA SER A 246 5.01 23.97 14.59
C SER A 246 4.11 24.57 15.67
N ASP A 247 2.89 24.06 15.84
CA ASP A 247 1.96 24.51 16.88
C ASP A 247 2.51 24.24 18.27
N TYR A 248 3.06 23.04 18.48
CA TYR A 248 3.66 22.67 19.76
C TYR A 248 4.86 23.58 20.12
N LEU A 249 5.75 23.87 19.16
CA LEU A 249 6.87 24.80 19.36
C LEU A 249 6.40 26.20 19.70
N ASN A 250 5.34 26.70 19.09
CA ASN A 250 4.74 28.00 19.44
C ASN A 250 4.20 28.01 20.88
N ILE A 251 3.60 26.90 21.32
CA ILE A 251 3.14 26.75 22.71
C ILE A 251 4.34 26.75 23.68
N VAL A 252 5.38 25.97 23.38
CA VAL A 252 6.60 25.88 24.20
C VAL A 252 7.27 27.26 24.32
N ARG A 253 7.46 27.94 23.19
CA ARG A 253 8.05 29.31 23.19
C ARG A 253 7.25 30.26 24.05
N ARG A 254 5.94 30.26 23.97
CA ARG A 254 5.07 31.26 24.60
C ARG A 254 4.84 31.02 26.09
N HIS A 255 4.90 29.80 26.55
CA HIS A 255 4.42 29.42 27.91
C HIS A 255 5.50 28.79 28.79
N PHE A 256 6.61 28.31 28.22
CA PHE A 256 7.62 27.57 28.98
C PHE A 256 9.05 28.15 28.88
N LEU A 257 9.35 28.85 27.80
CA LEU A 257 10.70 29.38 27.55
C LEU A 257 10.70 30.89 27.21
N GLY A 258 9.51 31.52 27.15
CA GLY A 258 9.35 32.94 26.81
C GLY A 258 9.13 33.85 28.02
#